data_12f150d18088a7ba94e7b9fe8852cc27
#
_entry.id   12f150d18088a7ba94e7b9fe8852cc27
#
_cell.length_a   1.000
_cell.length_b   1.000
_cell.length_c   1.000
_cell.angle_alpha   90.00
_cell.angle_beta   90.00
_cell.angle_gamma   90.00
#
_symmetry.space_group_name_H-M   'P 1'
#
loop_
_entity.id
_entity.type
_entity.pdbx_description
1 polymer ?
#
loop_
_entity_poly.entity_id
_entity_poly.type
_entity_poly.pdbx_seq_one_letter_code
_entity_poly.pdbx_strand_id
1 'polypeptide(L)' 'MGLPEIVAVTMAGNLRSQAVMRRIGMTSDPAGDFDDPDVDEGPLRRHVLYRKRRDPED' A
#
# COMPACT_ATOMS: atom_id res chain seq x y z
N MET A 1 5.67 -10.51 -19.94
CA MET A 1 6.61 -9.60 -19.27
C MET A 1 5.94 -9.01 -18.03
N GLY A 2 6.50 -9.25 -16.88
CA GLY A 2 5.94 -8.77 -15.63
C GLY A 2 6.37 -7.33 -15.32
N LEU A 3 5.59 -6.65 -14.51
CA LEU A 3 5.97 -5.35 -14.00
C LEU A 3 7.12 -5.50 -13.00
N PRO A 4 8.07 -4.57 -12.99
CA PRO A 4 9.20 -4.64 -12.05
C PRO A 4 8.80 -4.31 -10.62
N GLU A 5 7.58 -3.87 -10.40
CA GLU A 5 7.12 -3.42 -9.09
C GLU A 5 5.67 -3.82 -8.86
N ILE A 6 5.39 -4.20 -7.62
CA ILE A 6 4.04 -4.50 -7.17
C ILE A 6 3.61 -3.36 -6.23
N VAL A 7 2.43 -2.85 -6.46
CA VAL A 7 1.86 -1.76 -5.66
C VAL A 7 0.56 -2.24 -5.03
N ALA A 8 0.37 -1.96 -3.75
CA ALA A 8 -0.86 -2.29 -3.04
C ALA A 8 -1.32 -1.09 -2.21
N VAL A 9 -2.63 -0.95 -2.10
CA VAL A 9 -3.24 0.16 -1.37
C VAL A 9 -4.21 -0.42 -0.33
N THR A 10 -4.19 0.14 0.87
CA THR A 10 -5.15 -0.22 1.91
C THR A 10 -5.47 1.01 2.76
N MET A 11 -6.55 0.93 3.55
CA MET A 11 -6.91 2.01 4.46
C MET A 11 -5.85 2.17 5.56
N ALA A 12 -5.58 3.42 5.94
CA ALA A 12 -4.58 3.71 6.95
C ALA A 12 -4.86 3.02 8.29
N GLY A 13 -6.13 2.84 8.63
CA GLY A 13 -6.52 2.16 9.86
C GLY A 13 -6.48 0.63 9.79
N ASN A 14 -6.24 0.07 8.62
CA ASN A 14 -6.22 -1.38 8.46
C ASN A 14 -4.82 -1.93 8.79
N LEU A 15 -4.53 -2.02 10.09
CA LEU A 15 -3.21 -2.42 10.56
C LEU A 15 -2.87 -3.87 10.22
N ARG A 16 -3.89 -4.73 10.18
CA ARG A 16 -3.69 -6.14 9.82
C ARG A 16 -3.19 -6.27 8.38
N SER A 17 -3.82 -5.56 7.47
CA SER A 17 -3.44 -5.59 6.07
C SER A 17 -2.01 -5.02 5.88
N GLN A 18 -1.70 -3.93 6.57
CA GLN A 18 -0.36 -3.35 6.51
C GLN A 18 0.69 -4.30 7.08
N ALA A 19 0.36 -5.02 8.16
CA ALA A 19 1.28 -6.01 8.72
C ALA A 19 1.58 -7.12 7.73
N VAL A 20 0.58 -7.58 6.99
CA VAL A 20 0.76 -8.60 5.96
C VAL A 20 1.66 -8.07 4.84
N MET A 21 1.42 -6.84 4.41
CA MET A 21 2.23 -6.23 3.36
C MET A 21 3.71 -6.15 3.76
N ARG A 22 3.99 -5.74 5.00
CA ARG A 22 5.38 -5.70 5.49
C ARG A 22 5.98 -7.09 5.58
N ARG A 23 5.18 -8.07 5.98
CA ARG A 23 5.65 -9.45 6.12
C ARG A 23 6.11 -10.03 4.79
N ILE A 24 5.44 -9.67 3.71
CA ILE A 24 5.84 -10.15 2.37
C ILE A 24 6.89 -9.27 1.71
N GLY A 25 7.44 -8.31 2.45
CA GLY A 25 8.56 -7.50 1.97
C GLY A 25 8.19 -6.18 1.32
N MET A 26 6.94 -5.74 1.46
CA MET A 26 6.53 -4.44 0.92
C MET A 26 6.98 -3.31 1.83
N THR A 27 7.25 -2.16 1.23
CA THR A 27 7.67 -0.95 1.93
C THR A 27 6.61 0.12 1.74
N SER A 28 6.30 0.86 2.81
CA SER A 28 5.34 1.95 2.69
C SER A 28 5.96 3.11 1.91
N ASP A 29 5.14 3.74 1.10
CA ASP A 29 5.53 4.91 0.30
C ASP A 29 4.61 6.07 0.66
N PRO A 30 4.95 6.88 1.66
CA PRO A 30 4.10 7.99 2.09
C PRO A 30 3.80 9.01 0.99
N ALA A 31 4.69 9.13 0.02
CA ALA A 31 4.46 10.04 -1.10
C ALA A 31 3.30 9.60 -1.98
N GLY A 32 2.93 8.31 -1.91
CA GLY A 32 1.81 7.77 -2.66
C GLY A 32 0.51 7.70 -1.84
N ASP A 33 0.55 8.09 -0.57
CA ASP A 33 -0.64 8.08 0.27
C ASP A 33 -1.65 9.11 -0.23
N PHE A 34 -2.93 8.79 -0.08
CA PHE A 34 -3.98 9.68 -0.58
C PHE A 34 -5.26 9.53 0.23
N ASP A 35 -6.13 10.53 0.10
CA ASP A 35 -7.47 10.49 0.66
C ASP A 35 -8.45 10.11 -0.44
N ASP A 36 -9.30 9.12 -0.17
CA ASP A 36 -10.30 8.68 -1.14
C ASP A 36 -11.45 9.71 -1.18
N PRO A 37 -11.66 10.41 -2.30
CA PRO A 37 -12.71 11.42 -2.38
C PRO A 37 -14.12 10.85 -2.33
N ASP A 38 -14.29 9.55 -2.57
CA ASP A 38 -15.58 8.89 -2.54
C ASP A 38 -15.99 8.46 -1.13
N VAL A 39 -15.10 8.62 -0.16
CA VAL A 39 -15.36 8.29 1.24
C VAL A 39 -15.49 9.59 2.04
N ASP A 40 -16.51 9.66 2.91
CA ASP A 40 -16.70 10.81 3.77
C ASP A 40 -15.48 11.03 4.67
N GLU A 41 -15.31 12.25 5.14
CA GLU A 41 -14.21 12.57 6.05
C GLU A 41 -14.21 11.63 7.26
N GLY A 42 -13.02 11.13 7.61
CA GLY A 42 -12.87 10.21 8.72
C GLY A 42 -11.70 9.28 8.51
N PRO A 43 -11.49 8.35 9.46
CA PRO A 43 -10.33 7.45 9.40
C PRO A 43 -10.34 6.49 8.21
N LEU A 44 -11.49 6.25 7.59
CA LEU A 44 -11.59 5.36 6.44
C LEU A 44 -11.19 6.03 5.13
N ARG A 45 -11.08 7.36 5.14
CA ARG A 45 -10.77 8.12 3.94
C ARG A 45 -9.29 8.03 3.57
N ARG A 46 -8.42 7.93 4.55
CA ARG A 46 -6.98 7.91 4.32
C ARG A 46 -6.53 6.53 3.87
N HIS A 47 -5.86 6.49 2.74
CA HIS A 47 -5.27 5.28 2.19
C HIS A 47 -3.77 5.39 2.17
N VAL A 48 -3.11 4.26 2.39
CA VAL A 48 -1.64 4.18 2.37
C VAL A 48 -1.19 3.29 1.22
N LEU A 49 -0.10 3.65 0.61
CA LEU A 49 0.47 2.94 -0.52
C LEU A 49 1.70 2.15 -0.07
N TYR A 50 1.76 0.89 -0.48
CA TYR A 50 2.92 0.03 -0.26
C TYR A 50 3.47 -0.42 -1.60
N ARG A 51 4.79 -0.57 -1.67
CA ARG A 51 5.48 -1.00 -2.87
C ARG A 51 6.43 -2.14 -2.56
N LYS A 52 6.56 -3.05 -3.50
CA LYS A 52 7.58 -4.08 -3.46
C LYS A 52 8.25 -4.15 -4.82
N ARG A 53 9.54 -3.89 -4.83
CA ARG A 53 10.31 -4.01 -6.06
C ARG A 53 10.55 -5.49 -6.34
N ARG A 54 10.27 -5.90 -7.56
CA ARG A 54 10.45 -7.28 -7.96
C ARG A 54 11.89 -7.46 -8.45
N ASP A 55 12.61 -8.35 -7.78
CA ASP A 55 13.94 -8.70 -8.22
C ASP A 55 13.87 -9.61 -9.44
N PRO A 56 14.78 -9.44 -10.41
CA PRO A 56 14.79 -10.33 -11.57
C PRO A 56 15.09 -11.78 -11.23
N GLU A 57 15.66 -12.03 -10.05
CA GLU A 57 15.99 -13.37 -9.60
C GLU A 57 14.90 -14.03 -8.77
N ASP A 58 13.85 -13.34 -8.47
CA ASP A 58 12.74 -13.86 -7.69
C ASP A 58 11.77 -14.67 -8.56
#